data_e20c953439c0d9ec94ab374b6cede4cf
#
_entry.id   e20c953439c0d9ec94ab374b6cede4cf
#
_cell.length_a   1.000
_cell.length_b   1.000
_cell.length_c   1.000
_cell.angle_alpha   90.00
_cell.angle_beta   90.00
_cell.angle_gamma   90.00
#
_symmetry.space_group_name_H-M   'P 1'
#
loop_
_entity.id
_entity.type
_entity.pdbx_description
1 polymer ?
#
loop_
_entity_poly.entity_id
_entity_poly.type
_entity_poly.pdbx_seq_one_letter_code
_entity_poly.pdbx_strand_id
1 'polypeptide(L)'
;KDRAVKMLLREELEKLYDFDLMEGGGHVTGWFVPEDLAAETAQLLHAKGEPVFAVADGNHSVAAAKAHWESVRATLKKEELANHPARFMLAELVNLYDASVVFYPIHRLLKEVDAEAFCDFFMKNVRCRREGTVLIPSLPAGAEGVKKTDELCERFVRENGGTIDYVHGAKELARRAAEEDCAGVQLAAMDKEDFFPALKGGV
;
A
#
# COMPACT_ATOMS: atom_id res chain seq x y z
N LYS A 1 -4.99 -10.76 -16.89
CA LYS A 1 -5.12 -10.82 -15.43
C LYS A 1 -6.32 -11.66 -14.99
N ASP A 2 -7.48 -11.54 -15.63
CA ASP A 2 -8.69 -12.30 -15.29
C ASP A 2 -8.66 -13.78 -15.68
N ARG A 3 -7.66 -14.22 -16.49
CA ARG A 3 -7.68 -15.57 -17.04
C ARG A 3 -7.45 -16.64 -15.96
N ALA A 4 -6.51 -16.41 -15.04
CA ALA A 4 -6.24 -17.33 -13.93
C ALA A 4 -7.45 -17.40 -12.99
N VAL A 5 -8.00 -16.24 -12.60
CA VAL A 5 -9.21 -16.19 -11.74
C VAL A 5 -10.41 -16.82 -12.44
N LYS A 6 -10.64 -16.53 -13.72
CA LYS A 6 -11.72 -17.15 -14.51
C LYS A 6 -11.56 -18.67 -14.67
N MET A 7 -10.35 -19.16 -14.68
CA MET A 7 -10.08 -20.59 -14.67
C MET A 7 -10.50 -21.22 -13.35
N LEU A 8 -10.08 -20.65 -12.23
CA LEU A 8 -10.46 -21.14 -10.90
C LEU A 8 -11.98 -21.09 -10.66
N LEU A 9 -12.68 -20.06 -11.18
CA LEU A 9 -14.13 -19.92 -11.06
C LEU A 9 -14.96 -20.89 -11.91
N ARG A 10 -14.34 -21.65 -12.83
CA ARG A 10 -15.02 -22.65 -13.68
C ARG A 10 -15.05 -24.04 -13.08
N GLU A 11 -14.20 -24.28 -12.11
CA GLU A 11 -14.08 -25.58 -11.46
C GLU A 11 -15.00 -25.64 -10.23
N GLU A 12 -15.58 -26.80 -9.97
CA GLU A 12 -16.28 -27.09 -8.71
C GLU A 12 -15.24 -27.36 -7.61
N LEU A 13 -14.80 -26.31 -6.95
CA LEU A 13 -13.83 -26.44 -5.87
C LEU A 13 -14.49 -26.80 -4.55
N GLU A 14 -13.81 -27.60 -3.73
CA GLU A 14 -14.22 -27.90 -2.37
C GLU A 14 -14.19 -26.64 -1.52
N LYS A 15 -15.35 -26.29 -0.94
CA LYS A 15 -15.45 -25.18 -0.01
C LYS A 15 -14.96 -25.61 1.37
N LEU A 16 -13.93 -24.89 1.88
CA LEU A 16 -13.33 -25.18 3.19
C LEU A 16 -13.98 -24.40 4.31
N TYR A 17 -14.33 -23.14 4.07
CA TYR A 17 -14.95 -22.26 5.06
C TYR A 17 -15.78 -21.16 4.40
N ASP A 18 -16.73 -20.63 5.19
CA ASP A 18 -17.69 -19.64 4.74
C ASP A 18 -18.26 -18.95 5.99
N PHE A 19 -17.85 -17.71 6.28
CA PHE A 19 -18.24 -17.01 7.51
C PHE A 19 -18.14 -15.49 7.39
N ASP A 20 -18.85 -14.80 8.27
CA ASP A 20 -18.77 -13.35 8.42
C ASP A 20 -17.66 -12.97 9.41
N LEU A 21 -16.92 -11.92 9.05
CA LEU A 21 -15.93 -11.30 9.93
C LEU A 21 -16.62 -10.43 10.99
N MET A 22 -16.01 -10.36 12.16
CA MET A 22 -16.51 -9.53 13.26
C MET A 22 -16.51 -8.04 12.89
N GLU A 23 -17.32 -7.27 13.60
CA GLU A 23 -17.39 -5.79 13.48
C GLU A 23 -17.70 -5.28 12.07
N GLY A 24 -18.43 -6.08 11.27
CA GLY A 24 -18.77 -5.70 9.90
C GLY A 24 -17.59 -5.74 8.93
N GLY A 25 -16.54 -6.50 9.24
CA GLY A 25 -15.33 -6.66 8.42
C GLY A 25 -15.54 -7.33 7.07
N GLY A 26 -16.78 -7.76 6.77
CA GLY A 26 -17.14 -8.39 5.51
C GLY A 26 -17.36 -9.91 5.65
N HIS A 27 -17.41 -10.58 4.51
CA HIS A 27 -17.64 -12.01 4.39
C HIS A 27 -16.45 -12.71 3.72
N VAL A 28 -16.05 -13.87 4.24
CA VAL A 28 -14.93 -14.64 3.72
C VAL A 28 -15.39 -16.05 3.36
N THR A 29 -15.12 -16.44 2.12
CA THR A 29 -15.32 -17.82 1.67
C THR A 29 -14.00 -18.35 1.11
N GLY A 30 -13.58 -19.51 1.54
CA GLY A 30 -12.35 -20.18 1.09
C GLY A 30 -12.63 -21.52 0.41
N TRP A 31 -11.88 -21.77 -0.66
CA TRP A 31 -11.93 -23.01 -1.41
C TRP A 31 -10.55 -23.68 -1.48
N PHE A 32 -10.52 -24.96 -1.46
CA PHE A 32 -9.30 -25.73 -1.74
C PHE A 32 -9.01 -25.73 -3.23
N VAL A 33 -7.78 -25.40 -3.60
CA VAL A 33 -7.30 -25.47 -4.98
C VAL A 33 -6.36 -26.67 -5.08
N PRO A 34 -6.70 -27.71 -5.88
CA PRO A 34 -5.84 -28.87 -6.10
C PRO A 34 -4.49 -28.48 -6.69
N GLU A 35 -3.47 -29.32 -6.46
CA GLU A 35 -2.08 -29.03 -6.83
C GLU A 35 -1.88 -28.82 -8.33
N ASP A 36 -2.53 -29.63 -9.16
CA ASP A 36 -2.50 -29.50 -10.63
C ASP A 36 -3.08 -28.18 -11.11
N LEU A 37 -4.22 -27.78 -10.58
CA LEU A 37 -4.87 -26.50 -10.88
C LEU A 37 -4.06 -25.31 -10.34
N ALA A 38 -3.45 -25.46 -9.16
CA ALA A 38 -2.54 -24.46 -8.62
C ALA A 38 -1.31 -24.27 -9.50
N ALA A 39 -0.72 -25.36 -9.99
CA ALA A 39 0.43 -25.33 -10.90
C ALA A 39 0.08 -24.66 -12.25
N GLU A 40 -1.07 -24.97 -12.83
CA GLU A 40 -1.55 -24.32 -14.05
C GLU A 40 -1.80 -22.82 -13.83
N THR A 41 -2.39 -22.46 -12.71
CA THR A 41 -2.60 -21.06 -12.31
C THR A 41 -1.28 -20.31 -12.19
N ALA A 42 -0.28 -20.91 -11.53
CA ALA A 42 1.05 -20.33 -11.39
C ALA A 42 1.73 -20.10 -12.74
N GLN A 43 1.62 -21.07 -13.68
CA GLN A 43 2.14 -20.92 -15.04
C GLN A 43 1.50 -19.74 -15.79
N LEU A 44 0.19 -19.53 -15.65
CA LEU A 44 -0.51 -18.40 -16.26
C LEU A 44 -0.04 -17.04 -15.69
N LEU A 45 0.34 -17.00 -14.41
CA LEU A 45 0.87 -15.81 -13.76
C LEU A 45 2.32 -15.52 -14.19
N HIS A 46 3.13 -16.56 -14.42
CA HIS A 46 4.53 -16.43 -14.86
C HIS A 46 4.71 -16.17 -16.35
N ALA A 47 3.73 -16.49 -17.19
CA ALA A 47 3.84 -16.48 -18.64
C ALA A 47 4.11 -15.11 -19.30
N LYS A 48 4.24 -14.03 -18.52
CA LYS A 48 4.42 -12.66 -19.05
C LYS A 48 5.80 -12.04 -18.87
N GLY A 49 6.79 -12.79 -18.39
CA GLY A 49 8.21 -12.41 -18.46
C GLY A 49 8.68 -11.25 -17.59
N GLU A 50 7.79 -10.52 -16.91
CA GLU A 50 8.13 -9.46 -15.97
C GLU A 50 7.57 -9.76 -14.58
N PRO A 51 8.23 -9.31 -13.49
CA PRO A 51 7.68 -9.45 -12.16
C PRO A 51 6.36 -8.71 -12.06
N VAL A 52 5.29 -9.47 -11.88
CA VAL A 52 3.91 -8.96 -11.80
C VAL A 52 3.44 -8.88 -10.36
N PHE A 53 4.33 -9.13 -9.41
CA PHE A 53 4.05 -9.15 -7.97
C PHE A 53 4.79 -8.03 -7.25
N ALA A 54 4.11 -7.43 -6.30
CA ALA A 54 4.69 -6.48 -5.35
C ALA A 54 4.24 -6.87 -3.94
N VAL A 55 5.11 -6.70 -2.96
CA VAL A 55 4.76 -6.86 -1.55
C VAL A 55 4.00 -5.61 -1.13
N ALA A 56 2.69 -5.73 -0.95
CA ALA A 56 1.83 -4.62 -0.54
C ALA A 56 1.80 -4.46 0.98
N ASP A 57 1.88 -5.59 1.71
CA ASP A 57 1.97 -5.64 3.16
C ASP A 57 2.90 -6.78 3.60
N GLY A 58 3.42 -6.70 4.83
CA GLY A 58 4.29 -7.72 5.39
C GLY A 58 5.76 -7.64 4.97
N ASN A 59 6.28 -6.47 4.56
CA ASN A 59 7.69 -6.27 4.18
C ASN A 59 8.67 -6.79 5.25
N HIS A 60 8.39 -6.54 6.54
CA HIS A 60 9.22 -7.04 7.65
C HIS A 60 9.15 -8.57 7.76
N SER A 61 7.99 -9.18 7.54
CA SER A 61 7.82 -10.64 7.54
C SER A 61 8.59 -11.29 6.39
N VAL A 62 8.56 -10.70 5.19
CA VAL A 62 9.35 -11.15 4.04
C VAL A 62 10.84 -11.04 4.32
N ALA A 63 11.29 -9.92 4.89
CA ALA A 63 12.68 -9.71 5.24
C ALA A 63 13.17 -10.72 6.31
N ALA A 64 12.37 -10.98 7.33
CA ALA A 64 12.66 -11.97 8.37
C ALA A 64 12.71 -13.40 7.80
N ALA A 65 11.75 -13.78 6.96
CA ALA A 65 11.74 -15.09 6.30
C ALA A 65 12.98 -15.26 5.40
N LYS A 66 13.38 -14.25 4.67
CA LYS A 66 14.60 -14.25 3.86
C LYS A 66 15.85 -14.42 4.73
N ALA A 67 15.98 -13.66 5.81
CA ALA A 67 17.12 -13.77 6.72
C ALA A 67 17.20 -15.17 7.37
N HIS A 68 16.05 -15.72 7.78
CA HIS A 68 15.99 -17.09 8.29
C HIS A 68 16.44 -18.11 7.25
N TRP A 69 15.92 -18.01 6.01
CA TRP A 69 16.36 -18.89 4.92
C TRP A 69 17.87 -18.80 4.68
N GLU A 70 18.46 -17.60 4.63
CA GLU A 70 19.90 -17.42 4.44
C GLU A 70 20.73 -18.11 5.53
N SER A 71 20.28 -18.08 6.78
CA SER A 71 20.95 -18.76 7.88
C SER A 71 20.83 -20.29 7.79
N VAL A 72 19.65 -20.80 7.46
CA VAL A 72 19.39 -22.25 7.33
C VAL A 72 20.12 -22.84 6.14
N ARG A 73 20.06 -22.20 4.97
CA ARG A 73 20.65 -22.72 3.74
C ARG A 73 22.16 -22.92 3.83
N ALA A 74 22.84 -22.14 4.70
CA ALA A 74 24.28 -22.26 4.91
C ALA A 74 24.67 -23.58 5.60
N THR A 75 23.73 -24.25 6.24
CA THR A 75 23.92 -25.53 6.95
C THR A 75 23.48 -26.76 6.18
N LEU A 76 22.78 -26.56 5.02
CA LEU A 76 22.16 -27.63 4.22
C LEU A 76 23.08 -28.14 3.13
N LYS A 77 22.87 -29.40 2.76
CA LYS A 77 23.48 -29.99 1.56
C LYS A 77 22.74 -29.53 0.31
N LYS A 78 23.41 -29.57 -0.83
CA LYS A 78 22.88 -29.09 -2.11
C LYS A 78 21.54 -29.72 -2.50
N GLU A 79 21.38 -31.01 -2.18
CA GLU A 79 20.18 -31.79 -2.49
C GLU A 79 18.95 -31.38 -1.66
N GLU A 80 19.18 -30.79 -0.48
CA GLU A 80 18.14 -30.37 0.45
C GLU A 80 17.59 -28.95 0.14
N LEU A 81 18.36 -28.15 -0.60
CA LEU A 81 18.07 -26.73 -0.82
C LEU A 81 16.74 -26.48 -1.54
N ALA A 82 16.39 -27.34 -2.51
CA ALA A 82 15.26 -27.08 -3.41
C ALA A 82 13.90 -27.12 -2.70
N ASN A 83 13.73 -28.07 -1.78
CA ASN A 83 12.45 -28.39 -1.17
C ASN A 83 12.40 -28.13 0.35
N HIS A 84 13.44 -27.48 0.92
CA HIS A 84 13.46 -27.23 2.35
C HIS A 84 12.34 -26.24 2.76
N PRO A 85 11.54 -26.54 3.81
CA PRO A 85 10.40 -25.68 4.20
C PRO A 85 10.76 -24.22 4.46
N ALA A 86 11.93 -23.95 5.04
CA ALA A 86 12.37 -22.57 5.31
C ALA A 86 12.62 -21.73 4.05
N ARG A 87 12.64 -22.35 2.85
CA ARG A 87 12.74 -21.65 1.57
C ARG A 87 11.43 -20.97 1.16
N PHE A 88 10.34 -21.40 1.73
CA PHE A 88 9.01 -20.97 1.32
C PHE A 88 8.35 -20.13 2.43
N MET A 89 7.49 -19.22 2.01
CA MET A 89 6.69 -18.39 2.88
C MET A 89 5.23 -18.42 2.40
N LEU A 90 4.29 -18.52 3.32
CA LEU A 90 2.89 -18.35 3.00
C LEU A 90 2.64 -16.90 2.62
N ALA A 91 1.98 -16.69 1.50
CA ALA A 91 1.58 -15.36 1.03
C ALA A 91 0.16 -15.40 0.46
N GLU A 92 -0.57 -14.33 0.66
CA GLU A 92 -1.82 -14.05 -0.02
C GLU A 92 -1.53 -13.32 -1.33
N LEU A 93 -2.17 -13.75 -2.40
CA LEU A 93 -2.06 -13.11 -3.71
C LEU A 93 -3.33 -12.34 -4.03
N VAL A 94 -3.25 -11.02 -4.00
CA VAL A 94 -4.38 -10.13 -4.27
C VAL A 94 -4.31 -9.57 -5.69
N ASN A 95 -5.45 -9.56 -6.39
CA ASN A 95 -5.54 -8.91 -7.69
C ASN A 95 -5.65 -7.39 -7.51
N LEU A 96 -4.59 -6.65 -7.81
CA LEU A 96 -4.54 -5.19 -7.71
C LEU A 96 -5.71 -4.49 -8.44
N TYR A 97 -6.18 -5.06 -9.55
CA TYR A 97 -7.23 -4.47 -10.38
C TYR A 97 -8.64 -4.90 -9.97
N ASP A 98 -8.77 -5.67 -8.89
CA ASP A 98 -10.09 -5.93 -8.31
C ASP A 98 -10.73 -4.61 -7.86
N ALA A 99 -12.05 -4.46 -8.09
CA ALA A 99 -12.77 -3.23 -7.77
C ALA A 99 -12.78 -2.93 -6.26
N SER A 100 -12.68 -3.95 -5.43
CA SER A 100 -12.63 -3.82 -3.96
C SER A 100 -11.30 -3.27 -3.45
N VAL A 101 -10.20 -3.42 -4.21
CA VAL A 101 -8.90 -2.85 -3.83
C VAL A 101 -8.90 -1.36 -4.15
N VAL A 102 -8.82 -0.53 -3.13
CA VAL A 102 -8.79 0.94 -3.25
C VAL A 102 -7.56 1.47 -2.55
N PHE A 103 -6.80 2.33 -3.22
CA PHE A 103 -5.71 3.07 -2.61
C PHE A 103 -6.24 4.34 -1.96
N TYR A 104 -6.19 4.38 -0.64
CA TYR A 104 -6.54 5.56 0.11
C TYR A 104 -5.29 6.40 0.36
N PRO A 105 -5.31 7.70 0.06
CA PRO A 105 -4.18 8.57 0.37
C PRO A 105 -4.06 8.75 1.88
N ILE A 106 -2.83 8.78 2.35
CA ILE A 106 -2.52 9.15 3.73
C ILE A 106 -2.20 10.64 3.74
N HIS A 107 -3.06 11.44 4.36
CA HIS A 107 -2.95 12.90 4.41
C HIS A 107 -1.92 13.32 5.46
N ARG A 108 -1.47 14.59 5.39
CA ARG A 108 -0.57 15.18 6.38
C ARG A 108 -1.32 16.17 7.25
N LEU A 109 -1.15 16.06 8.55
CA LEU A 109 -1.65 17.00 9.54
C LEU A 109 -0.47 17.58 10.30
N LEU A 110 -0.29 18.88 10.23
CA LEU A 110 0.67 19.60 11.06
C LEU A 110 -0.05 20.02 12.33
N LYS A 111 0.63 19.88 13.46
CA LYS A 111 0.15 20.25 14.79
C LYS A 111 1.17 21.15 15.48
N GLU A 112 0.69 21.98 16.40
CA GLU A 112 1.53 22.94 17.14
C GLU A 112 2.23 23.91 16.17
N VAL A 113 1.50 24.37 15.14
CA VAL A 113 1.99 25.29 14.11
C VAL A 113 1.08 26.51 13.98
N ASP A 114 1.64 27.63 13.53
CA ASP A 114 0.82 28.73 13.01
C ASP A 114 0.20 28.27 11.67
N ALA A 115 -1.08 27.96 11.68
CA ALA A 115 -1.81 27.41 10.53
C ALA A 115 -1.84 28.37 9.33
N GLU A 116 -1.96 29.67 9.56
CA GLU A 116 -1.95 30.69 8.50
C GLU A 116 -0.56 30.81 7.87
N ALA A 117 0.48 30.88 8.70
CA ALA A 117 1.85 30.92 8.22
C ALA A 117 2.21 29.66 7.42
N PHE A 118 1.75 28.48 7.85
CA PHE A 118 1.94 27.24 7.07
C PHE A 118 1.20 27.28 5.74
N CYS A 119 -0.07 27.68 5.73
CA CYS A 119 -0.85 27.78 4.49
C CYS A 119 -0.20 28.74 3.49
N ASP A 120 0.24 29.90 3.94
CA ASP A 120 0.93 30.87 3.09
C ASP A 120 2.25 30.34 2.55
N PHE A 121 3.04 29.69 3.42
CA PHE A 121 4.29 29.07 3.02
C PHE A 121 4.08 27.99 1.96
N PHE A 122 3.12 27.10 2.18
CA PHE A 122 2.87 25.99 1.27
C PHE A 122 2.35 26.48 -0.08
N MET A 123 1.41 27.43 -0.11
CA MET A 123 0.85 28.03 -1.33
C MET A 123 1.84 28.84 -2.13
N LYS A 124 2.89 29.40 -1.51
CA LYS A 124 4.01 30.04 -2.23
C LYS A 124 4.87 29.03 -3.02
N ASN A 125 4.89 27.77 -2.62
CA ASN A 125 5.72 26.72 -3.20
C ASN A 125 4.94 25.79 -4.15
N VAL A 126 3.62 25.63 -3.94
CA VAL A 126 2.76 24.75 -4.72
C VAL A 126 1.41 25.41 -4.92
N ARG A 127 0.86 25.32 -6.13
CA ARG A 127 -0.50 25.75 -6.40
C ARG A 127 -1.49 24.84 -5.64
N CYS A 128 -2.32 25.43 -4.80
CA CYS A 128 -3.30 24.72 -3.97
C CYS A 128 -4.70 25.33 -4.10
N ARG A 129 -5.71 24.49 -3.92
CA ARG A 129 -7.02 24.94 -3.43
C ARG A 129 -6.97 24.89 -1.90
N ARG A 130 -7.52 25.92 -1.26
CA ARG A 130 -7.57 26.03 0.20
C ARG A 130 -9.00 25.93 0.69
N GLU A 131 -9.23 25.15 1.73
CA GLU A 131 -10.51 24.97 2.42
C GLU A 131 -10.26 25.12 3.95
N GLY A 132 -10.45 26.34 4.49
CA GLY A 132 -10.06 26.65 5.86
C GLY A 132 -8.56 26.49 6.06
N THR A 133 -8.16 25.61 6.97
CA THR A 133 -6.76 25.23 7.25
C THR A 133 -6.31 23.98 6.48
N VAL A 134 -7.12 23.46 5.54
CA VAL A 134 -6.76 22.32 4.67
C VAL A 134 -6.34 22.82 3.30
N LEU A 135 -5.19 22.36 2.85
CA LEU A 135 -4.64 22.60 1.51
C LEU A 135 -4.81 21.36 0.64
N ILE A 136 -5.23 21.56 -0.59
CA ILE A 136 -5.39 20.52 -1.62
C ILE A 136 -4.45 20.88 -2.76
N PRO A 137 -3.21 20.33 -2.77
CA PRO A 137 -2.21 20.70 -3.75
C PRO A 137 -2.53 20.16 -5.15
N SER A 138 -2.21 20.95 -6.17
CA SER A 138 -2.23 20.53 -7.57
C SER A 138 -0.91 19.82 -7.91
N LEU A 139 -0.67 18.68 -7.26
CA LEU A 139 0.49 17.82 -7.47
C LEU A 139 0.06 16.51 -8.14
N PRO A 140 0.98 15.81 -8.84
CA PRO A 140 0.71 14.47 -9.34
C PRO A 140 0.28 13.54 -8.21
N ALA A 141 -0.63 12.62 -8.50
CA ALA A 141 -0.94 11.53 -7.57
C ALA A 141 0.28 10.59 -7.44
N GLY A 142 0.37 9.89 -6.30
CA GLY A 142 1.42 8.92 -6.05
C GLY A 142 2.72 9.52 -5.48
N ALA A 143 3.82 8.82 -5.68
CA ALA A 143 5.08 9.03 -4.96
C ALA A 143 5.67 10.45 -5.12
N GLU A 144 5.60 11.03 -6.31
CA GLU A 144 6.17 12.36 -6.57
C GLU A 144 5.42 13.45 -5.77
N GLY A 145 4.08 13.42 -5.79
CA GLY A 145 3.28 14.37 -5.03
C GLY A 145 3.41 14.19 -3.53
N VAL A 146 3.50 12.95 -3.06
CA VAL A 146 3.77 12.62 -1.65
C VAL A 146 5.13 13.18 -1.23
N LYS A 147 6.20 12.86 -1.96
CA LYS A 147 7.55 13.34 -1.67
C LYS A 147 7.63 14.85 -1.62
N LYS A 148 7.03 15.54 -2.61
CA LYS A 148 7.02 17.01 -2.62
C LYS A 148 6.26 17.60 -1.43
N THR A 149 5.16 16.98 -1.04
CA THR A 149 4.39 17.38 0.14
C THR A 149 5.21 17.20 1.42
N ASP A 150 5.85 16.04 1.58
CA ASP A 150 6.66 15.73 2.75
C ASP A 150 7.85 16.68 2.88
N GLU A 151 8.58 16.95 1.78
CA GLU A 151 9.67 17.92 1.74
C GLU A 151 9.24 19.31 2.25
N LEU A 152 8.05 19.76 1.86
CA LEU A 152 7.53 21.07 2.28
C LEU A 152 7.08 21.06 3.74
N CYS A 153 6.35 20.05 4.16
CA CYS A 153 5.91 19.91 5.55
C CYS A 153 7.10 19.81 6.52
N GLU A 154 8.08 18.96 6.19
CA GLU A 154 9.30 18.79 6.99
C GLU A 154 10.13 20.07 7.05
N ARG A 155 10.25 20.79 5.94
CA ARG A 155 10.96 22.07 5.91
C ARG A 155 10.28 23.08 6.80
N PHE A 156 8.97 23.22 6.72
CA PHE A 156 8.25 24.16 7.57
C PHE A 156 8.41 23.84 9.05
N VAL A 157 8.21 22.59 9.44
CA VAL A 157 8.34 22.14 10.84
C VAL A 157 9.76 22.32 11.35
N ARG A 158 10.78 22.04 10.54
CA ARG A 158 12.19 22.27 10.91
C ARG A 158 12.50 23.75 11.17
N GLU A 159 11.87 24.65 10.43
CA GLU A 159 12.13 26.11 10.53
C GLU A 159 11.27 26.80 11.60
N ASN A 160 10.07 26.27 11.89
CA ASN A 160 9.08 26.95 12.73
C ASN A 160 8.63 26.13 13.96
N GLY A 161 9.07 24.87 14.08
CA GLY A 161 8.57 23.94 15.10
C GLY A 161 7.29 23.24 14.68
N GLY A 162 6.72 22.47 15.60
CA GLY A 162 5.54 21.66 15.39
C GLY A 162 5.85 20.19 15.06
N THR A 163 4.83 19.44 14.75
CA THR A 163 4.91 18.00 14.43
C THR A 163 4.07 17.66 13.21
N ILE A 164 4.42 16.55 12.52
CA ILE A 164 3.67 16.03 11.39
C ILE A 164 3.02 14.70 11.81
N ASP A 165 1.72 14.61 11.61
CA ASP A 165 0.92 13.41 11.84
C ASP A 165 0.32 12.90 10.52
N TYR A 166 -0.04 11.63 10.47
CA TYR A 166 -0.57 10.96 9.30
C TYR A 166 -2.04 10.61 9.51
N VAL A 167 -2.91 11.06 8.61
CA VAL A 167 -4.37 10.94 8.78
C VAL A 167 -5.00 10.22 7.61
N HIS A 168 -5.80 9.20 7.92
CA HIS A 168 -6.62 8.50 6.95
C HIS A 168 -7.99 9.17 6.81
N GLY A 169 -8.38 9.45 5.56
CA GLY A 169 -9.68 10.01 5.22
C GLY A 169 -9.77 11.53 5.32
N ALA A 170 -10.28 12.14 4.24
CA ALA A 170 -10.39 13.61 4.10
C ALA A 170 -11.30 14.25 5.16
N LYS A 171 -12.36 13.56 5.59
CA LYS A 171 -13.27 14.08 6.64
C LYS A 171 -12.56 14.19 7.98
N GLU A 172 -11.77 13.19 8.33
CA GLU A 172 -11.00 13.20 9.59
C GLU A 172 -9.89 14.24 9.54
N LEU A 173 -9.21 14.37 8.39
CA LEU A 173 -8.25 15.45 8.18
C LEU A 173 -8.90 16.82 8.41
N ALA A 174 -10.04 17.09 7.76
CA ALA A 174 -10.74 18.37 7.88
C ALA A 174 -11.18 18.66 9.33
N ARG A 175 -11.66 17.64 10.04
CA ARG A 175 -12.03 17.78 11.47
C ARG A 175 -10.83 18.15 12.33
N ARG A 176 -9.71 17.46 12.17
CA ARG A 176 -8.51 17.69 12.98
C ARG A 176 -7.76 18.96 12.57
N ALA A 177 -7.74 19.30 11.30
CA ALA A 177 -7.11 20.54 10.84
C ALA A 177 -7.88 21.81 11.27
N ALA A 178 -9.15 21.67 11.67
CA ALA A 178 -9.94 22.76 12.24
C ALA A 178 -9.67 23.00 13.75
N GLU A 179 -8.90 22.14 14.41
CA GLU A 179 -8.44 22.35 15.77
C GLU A 179 -7.40 23.48 15.81
N GLU A 180 -7.25 24.11 16.98
CA GLU A 180 -6.28 25.20 17.18
C GLU A 180 -4.86 24.73 16.88
N ASP A 181 -4.04 25.58 16.27
CA ASP A 181 -2.65 25.32 15.91
C ASP A 181 -2.46 24.09 14.98
N CYS A 182 -3.47 23.79 14.13
CA CYS A 182 -3.44 22.68 13.20
C CYS A 182 -3.68 23.13 11.75
N ALA A 183 -2.98 22.47 10.82
CA ALA A 183 -3.19 22.62 9.38
C ALA A 183 -3.07 21.29 8.66
N GLY A 184 -3.82 21.10 7.58
CA GLY A 184 -3.86 19.84 6.85
C GLY A 184 -3.41 19.95 5.38
N VAL A 185 -2.80 18.87 4.86
CA VAL A 185 -2.56 18.72 3.41
C VAL A 185 -3.26 17.45 2.94
N GLN A 186 -4.27 17.63 2.10
CA GLN A 186 -5.03 16.53 1.51
C GLN A 186 -4.37 16.09 0.21
N LEU A 187 -3.87 14.86 0.19
CA LEU A 187 -3.25 14.25 -0.98
C LEU A 187 -4.30 13.57 -1.89
N ALA A 188 -4.00 13.49 -3.19
CA ALA A 188 -4.77 12.71 -4.13
C ALA A 188 -4.48 11.20 -3.98
N ALA A 189 -5.48 10.37 -4.25
CA ALA A 189 -5.29 8.92 -4.36
C ALA A 189 -4.45 8.60 -5.60
N MET A 190 -3.61 7.58 -5.49
CA MET A 190 -2.86 7.05 -6.64
C MET A 190 -3.75 6.12 -7.46
N ASP A 191 -3.69 6.22 -8.78
CA ASP A 191 -4.33 5.27 -9.67
C ASP A 191 -3.60 3.93 -9.68
N LYS A 192 -4.35 2.82 -9.85
CA LYS A 192 -3.78 1.46 -9.85
C LYS A 192 -2.78 1.25 -11.00
N GLU A 193 -2.99 1.94 -12.10
CA GLU A 193 -2.12 1.92 -13.28
C GLU A 193 -0.74 2.49 -12.99
N ASP A 194 -0.63 3.42 -12.06
CA ASP A 194 0.62 4.09 -11.70
C ASP A 194 1.42 3.33 -10.64
N PHE A 195 0.82 2.33 -9.98
CA PHE A 195 1.45 1.61 -8.88
C PHE A 195 2.77 0.92 -9.28
N PHE A 196 2.74 0.04 -10.31
CA PHE A 196 3.95 -0.64 -10.77
C PHE A 196 4.99 0.28 -11.42
N PRO A 197 4.61 1.29 -12.23
CA PRO A 197 5.54 2.32 -12.68
C PRO A 197 6.24 3.04 -11.53
N ALA A 198 5.52 3.43 -10.48
CA ALA A 198 6.09 4.09 -9.31
C ALA A 198 7.15 3.21 -8.60
N LEU A 199 6.88 1.91 -8.43
CA LEU A 199 7.85 0.97 -7.84
C LEU A 199 9.12 0.82 -8.67
N LYS A 200 9.04 0.87 -10.00
CA LYS A 200 10.21 0.79 -10.90
C LYS A 200 11.07 2.07 -10.87
N GLY A 201 10.48 3.20 -10.55
CA GLY A 201 11.16 4.50 -10.46
C GLY A 201 12.04 4.69 -9.22
N GLY A 202 12.04 3.74 -8.30
CA GLY A 202 12.84 3.78 -7.06
C GLY A 202 12.31 4.83 -6.08
N VAL A 203 11.24 4.51 -5.40
CA VAL A 203 10.74 5.25 -4.23
C VAL A 203 11.50 4.78 -2.99
#